data_91c70593b83554c7e192f1ea057336f5
#
_entry.id   91c70593b83554c7e192f1ea057336f5
#
_cell.length_a   1.000
_cell.length_b   1.000
_cell.length_c   1.000
_cell.angle_alpha   90.00
_cell.angle_beta   90.00
_cell.angle_gamma   90.00
#
_symmetry.space_group_name_H-M   'P 1'
#
loop_
_entity.id
_entity.type
_entity.pdbx_description
1 polymer ?
#
loop_
_entity_poly.entity_id
_entity_poly.type
_entity_poly.pdbx_seq_one_letter_code
_entity_poly.pdbx_strand_id
1 'polypeptide(L)'
;MRRRRPLTVRGAGALVAAVCCVIAANVFGTRILLYIGLLLAALTLFSLLAVRLPRRSGTVTRQISTDLLTVSETSRVTVRISLRALRVPHGLWHDILPAAVAGDSGGEYPPESGQLTYPITGVRRGVWPLGPLMLRTVDPFGLAQREQAFGETRSITVVPEVFALAPLAVRVGAAGGTAHTSSTRLGQGSDNLSPRGYIPGDSMRRIHWRATAHRGQLMVRQEEEEESSPDAVVVLDRSAGRWDAPGADADPAFETAVSLCASAAVHLASEGYSVDVIDSAGTLLGALRGHEDDRDGLLVALAMVAPRGEGRDLAALIGGTPPGPLVFITGRLDEEDAARLRPAGAAAPMLFSTELLPGAAEAATPHGWTVATLGPVIADAWEDAVSARIGVGDVPR
;
A
#
# COMPACT_ATOMS: atom_id res chain seq x y z
N MET A 1 -26.88 -7.73 -2.94
CA MET A 1 -26.80 -9.07 -3.60
C MET A 1 -28.14 -9.40 -4.27
N ARG A 2 -28.21 -9.33 -5.60
CA ARG A 2 -29.40 -9.80 -6.34
C ARG A 2 -29.43 -11.33 -6.27
N ARG A 3 -30.41 -11.91 -5.58
CA ARG A 3 -30.69 -13.36 -5.61
C ARG A 3 -30.95 -13.75 -7.07
N ARG A 4 -29.98 -14.36 -7.74
CA ARG A 4 -30.16 -14.85 -9.10
C ARG A 4 -31.19 -15.96 -9.09
N ARG A 5 -32.04 -15.99 -10.13
CA ARG A 5 -33.10 -16.98 -10.27
C ARG A 5 -32.52 -18.40 -10.36
N PRO A 6 -33.06 -19.37 -9.65
CA PRO A 6 -32.54 -20.74 -9.62
C PRO A 6 -32.73 -21.50 -10.96
N LEU A 7 -33.65 -21.05 -11.80
CA LEU A 7 -33.87 -21.58 -13.13
C LEU A 7 -33.06 -20.80 -14.16
N THR A 8 -32.52 -21.53 -15.12
CA THR A 8 -31.94 -20.92 -16.34
C THR A 8 -33.07 -20.47 -17.27
N VAL A 9 -32.72 -19.73 -18.34
CA VAL A 9 -33.69 -19.37 -19.40
C VAL A 9 -34.31 -20.64 -20.01
N ARG A 10 -33.49 -21.69 -20.22
CA ARG A 10 -33.94 -23.00 -20.73
C ARG A 10 -34.89 -23.67 -19.76
N GLY A 11 -34.59 -23.65 -18.45
CA GLY A 11 -35.49 -24.22 -17.43
C GLY A 11 -36.83 -23.49 -17.31
N ALA A 12 -36.81 -22.16 -17.41
CA ALA A 12 -38.07 -21.40 -17.46
C ALA A 12 -38.87 -21.71 -18.74
N GLY A 13 -38.22 -21.82 -19.89
CA GLY A 13 -38.84 -22.23 -21.13
C GLY A 13 -39.42 -23.66 -21.07
N ALA A 14 -38.68 -24.59 -20.47
CA ALA A 14 -39.16 -25.96 -20.28
C ALA A 14 -40.39 -26.03 -19.36
N LEU A 15 -40.42 -25.22 -18.31
CA LEU A 15 -41.58 -25.13 -17.41
C LEU A 15 -42.80 -24.55 -18.13
N VAL A 16 -42.64 -23.50 -18.92
CA VAL A 16 -43.71 -22.91 -19.73
C VAL A 16 -44.22 -23.93 -20.73
N ALA A 17 -43.32 -24.63 -21.44
CA ALA A 17 -43.68 -25.69 -22.40
C ALA A 17 -44.45 -26.83 -21.72
N ALA A 18 -44.02 -27.25 -20.51
CA ALA A 18 -44.74 -28.24 -19.73
C ALA A 18 -46.17 -27.82 -19.43
N VAL A 19 -46.37 -26.58 -18.98
CA VAL A 19 -47.72 -26.03 -18.73
C VAL A 19 -48.57 -25.98 -20.03
N CYS A 20 -47.96 -25.49 -21.12
CA CYS A 20 -48.67 -25.46 -22.41
C CYS A 20 -49.06 -26.83 -22.91
N CYS A 21 -48.20 -27.86 -22.74
CA CYS A 21 -48.51 -29.23 -23.12
C CYS A 21 -49.65 -29.81 -22.28
N VAL A 22 -49.70 -29.55 -20.98
CA VAL A 22 -50.77 -29.99 -20.11
C VAL A 22 -52.08 -29.33 -20.48
N ILE A 23 -52.08 -28.02 -20.77
CA ILE A 23 -53.29 -27.29 -21.20
C ILE A 23 -53.80 -27.87 -22.55
N ALA A 24 -52.89 -28.02 -23.54
CA ALA A 24 -53.21 -28.56 -24.83
C ALA A 24 -53.72 -30.02 -24.78
N ALA A 25 -53.17 -30.83 -23.86
CA ALA A 25 -53.65 -32.19 -23.62
C ALA A 25 -55.11 -32.24 -23.15
N ASN A 26 -55.49 -31.27 -22.28
CA ASN A 26 -56.85 -31.14 -21.85
C ASN A 26 -57.82 -30.63 -22.91
N VAL A 27 -57.36 -29.69 -23.74
CA VAL A 27 -58.17 -29.10 -24.82
C VAL A 27 -58.38 -30.09 -25.96
N PHE A 28 -57.31 -30.81 -26.38
CA PHE A 28 -57.34 -31.70 -27.53
C PHE A 28 -57.62 -33.18 -27.16
N GLY A 29 -57.72 -33.51 -25.87
CA GLY A 29 -57.93 -34.88 -25.41
C GLY A 29 -56.76 -35.85 -25.68
N THR A 30 -55.55 -35.33 -25.96
CA THR A 30 -54.40 -36.13 -26.40
C THR A 30 -53.50 -36.52 -25.22
N ARG A 31 -53.46 -37.84 -24.89
CA ARG A 31 -52.67 -38.38 -23.78
C ARG A 31 -51.16 -38.18 -23.96
N ILE A 32 -50.69 -38.14 -25.21
CA ILE A 32 -49.25 -37.97 -25.52
C ILE A 32 -48.76 -36.61 -25.02
N LEU A 33 -49.52 -35.54 -25.25
CA LEU A 33 -49.15 -34.19 -24.76
C LEU A 33 -49.10 -34.14 -23.24
N LEU A 34 -49.98 -34.87 -22.55
CA LEU A 34 -49.94 -34.97 -21.10
C LEU A 34 -48.65 -35.59 -20.58
N TYR A 35 -48.20 -36.71 -21.22
CA TYR A 35 -46.96 -37.38 -20.84
C TYR A 35 -45.72 -36.49 -21.11
N ILE A 36 -45.70 -35.77 -22.23
CA ILE A 36 -44.62 -34.81 -22.54
C ILE A 36 -44.58 -33.69 -21.49
N GLY A 37 -45.73 -33.12 -21.15
CA GLY A 37 -45.84 -32.06 -20.14
C GLY A 37 -45.36 -32.52 -18.75
N LEU A 38 -45.80 -33.71 -18.33
CA LEU A 38 -45.37 -34.31 -17.06
C LEU A 38 -43.86 -34.63 -17.05
N LEU A 39 -43.32 -35.14 -18.15
CA LEU A 39 -41.90 -35.42 -18.29
C LEU A 39 -41.03 -34.16 -18.18
N LEU A 40 -41.45 -33.07 -18.87
CA LEU A 40 -40.75 -31.78 -18.78
C LEU A 40 -40.81 -31.18 -17.37
N ALA A 41 -41.98 -31.29 -16.71
CA ALA A 41 -42.15 -30.83 -15.34
C ALA A 41 -41.27 -31.65 -14.37
N ALA A 42 -41.28 -32.99 -14.49
CA ALA A 42 -40.47 -33.89 -13.68
C ALA A 42 -38.97 -33.64 -13.88
N LEU A 43 -38.53 -33.45 -15.13
CA LEU A 43 -37.12 -33.16 -15.46
C LEU A 43 -36.71 -31.82 -14.86
N THR A 44 -37.56 -30.79 -14.94
CA THR A 44 -37.27 -29.47 -14.37
C THR A 44 -37.20 -29.52 -12.83
N LEU A 45 -38.08 -30.27 -12.20
CA LEU A 45 -38.08 -30.50 -10.76
C LEU A 45 -36.84 -31.28 -10.34
N PHE A 46 -36.48 -32.35 -11.06
CA PHE A 46 -35.30 -33.14 -10.80
C PHE A 46 -34.00 -32.27 -10.90
N SER A 47 -33.90 -31.45 -11.94
CA SER A 47 -32.79 -30.49 -12.12
C SER A 47 -32.66 -29.53 -10.94
N LEU A 48 -33.79 -29.01 -10.49
CA LEU A 48 -33.85 -28.11 -9.33
C LEU A 48 -33.39 -28.80 -8.03
N LEU A 49 -33.84 -30.04 -7.82
CA LEU A 49 -33.45 -30.86 -6.68
C LEU A 49 -31.97 -31.25 -6.76
N ALA A 50 -31.48 -31.66 -7.93
CA ALA A 50 -30.09 -32.06 -8.16
C ALA A 50 -29.11 -30.93 -7.83
N VAL A 51 -29.48 -29.67 -8.12
CA VAL A 51 -28.63 -28.51 -7.82
C VAL A 51 -28.76 -28.06 -6.36
N ARG A 52 -29.94 -28.26 -5.70
CA ARG A 52 -30.21 -27.80 -4.34
C ARG A 52 -29.86 -28.76 -3.22
N LEU A 53 -30.05 -30.07 -3.43
CA LEU A 53 -29.87 -31.07 -2.38
C LEU A 53 -28.41 -31.19 -1.87
N PRO A 54 -27.35 -31.21 -2.73
CA PRO A 54 -26.02 -31.34 -2.22
C PRO A 54 -25.62 -30.10 -1.43
N ARG A 55 -25.52 -30.22 -0.09
CA ARG A 55 -24.80 -29.27 0.75
C ARG A 55 -23.31 -29.49 0.49
N ARG A 56 -22.74 -28.65 -0.34
CA ARG A 56 -21.32 -28.68 -0.63
C ARG A 56 -20.58 -27.93 0.47
N SER A 57 -19.84 -28.66 1.28
CA SER A 57 -18.85 -28.08 2.18
C SER A 57 -17.49 -28.20 1.51
N GLY A 58 -16.69 -27.14 1.57
CA GLY A 58 -15.34 -27.14 1.03
C GLY A 58 -14.51 -26.09 1.73
N THR A 59 -13.21 -26.35 1.78
CA THR A 59 -12.22 -25.40 2.24
C THR A 59 -11.62 -24.73 1.02
N VAL A 60 -11.41 -23.42 1.11
CA VAL A 60 -10.74 -22.60 0.11
C VAL A 60 -9.54 -21.97 0.76
N THR A 61 -8.36 -22.25 0.23
CA THR A 61 -7.11 -21.62 0.66
C THR A 61 -6.60 -20.74 -0.47
N ARG A 62 -6.36 -19.46 -0.17
CA ARG A 62 -5.77 -18.49 -1.09
C ARG A 62 -4.32 -18.23 -0.73
N GLN A 63 -3.47 -18.24 -1.72
CA GLN A 63 -2.07 -17.84 -1.65
C GLN A 63 -1.84 -16.74 -2.68
N ILE A 64 -1.31 -15.63 -2.24
CA ILE A 64 -0.89 -14.51 -3.11
C ILE A 64 0.63 -14.62 -3.19
N SER A 65 1.19 -14.42 -4.37
CA SER A 65 2.64 -14.61 -4.57
C SER A 65 3.50 -13.55 -3.89
N THR A 66 2.91 -12.41 -3.53
CA THR A 66 3.56 -11.31 -2.79
C THR A 66 2.73 -10.96 -1.56
N ASP A 67 3.38 -10.72 -0.42
CA ASP A 67 2.68 -10.34 0.80
C ASP A 67 2.08 -8.93 0.69
N LEU A 68 2.78 -8.03 0.00
CA LEU A 68 2.35 -6.67 -0.31
C LEU A 68 2.21 -6.52 -1.84
N LEU A 69 1.09 -6.01 -2.31
CA LEU A 69 0.85 -5.69 -3.71
C LEU A 69 1.06 -4.20 -3.92
N THR A 70 1.96 -3.83 -4.82
CA THR A 70 2.18 -2.42 -5.17
C THR A 70 1.13 -1.93 -6.18
N VAL A 71 0.76 -0.65 -6.13
CA VAL A 71 -0.05 -0.03 -7.19
C VAL A 71 0.67 -0.20 -8.53
N SER A 72 -0.08 -0.48 -9.60
CA SER A 72 0.41 -0.80 -10.95
C SER A 72 1.15 -2.13 -11.10
N GLU A 73 1.48 -2.81 -10.01
CA GLU A 73 2.14 -4.12 -10.05
C GLU A 73 1.12 -5.25 -10.23
N THR A 74 1.52 -6.27 -11.01
CA THR A 74 0.71 -7.47 -11.21
C THR A 74 1.26 -8.63 -10.40
N SER A 75 0.41 -9.21 -9.57
CA SER A 75 0.70 -10.39 -8.76
C SER A 75 -0.22 -11.55 -9.13
N ARG A 76 0.11 -12.74 -8.70
CA ARG A 76 -0.66 -13.96 -8.99
C ARG A 76 -1.34 -14.48 -7.73
N VAL A 77 -2.65 -14.72 -7.86
CA VAL A 77 -3.45 -15.38 -6.82
C VAL A 77 -3.62 -16.84 -7.20
N THR A 78 -3.30 -17.74 -6.28
CA THR A 78 -3.53 -19.17 -6.42
C THR A 78 -4.56 -19.61 -5.39
N VAL A 79 -5.67 -20.18 -5.85
CA VAL A 79 -6.75 -20.66 -5.01
C VAL A 79 -6.85 -22.18 -5.10
N ARG A 80 -6.71 -22.85 -3.97
CA ARG A 80 -6.92 -24.28 -3.84
C ARG A 80 -8.28 -24.55 -3.21
N ILE A 81 -9.11 -25.33 -3.90
CA ILE A 81 -10.44 -25.70 -3.45
C ILE A 81 -10.44 -27.19 -3.13
N SER A 82 -10.81 -27.57 -1.92
CA SER A 82 -11.09 -28.93 -1.52
C SER A 82 -12.59 -29.08 -1.26
N LEU A 83 -13.32 -29.60 -2.25
CA LEU A 83 -14.74 -29.87 -2.13
C LEU A 83 -14.97 -31.30 -1.65
N ARG A 84 -15.75 -31.47 -0.59
CA ARG A 84 -16.32 -32.76 -0.17
C ARG A 84 -17.61 -33.00 -0.95
N ALA A 85 -17.48 -33.54 -2.16
CA ALA A 85 -18.63 -33.90 -3.01
C ALA A 85 -18.40 -35.25 -3.69
N LEU A 86 -19.47 -36.05 -3.84
CA LEU A 86 -19.45 -37.33 -4.53
C LEU A 86 -19.10 -37.22 -6.03
N ARG A 87 -19.37 -36.08 -6.63
CA ARG A 87 -18.97 -35.70 -7.99
C ARG A 87 -18.57 -34.24 -8.02
N VAL A 88 -17.48 -33.94 -8.67
CA VAL A 88 -17.04 -32.57 -8.92
C VAL A 88 -17.97 -31.95 -9.97
N PRO A 89 -18.72 -30.89 -9.64
CA PRO A 89 -19.62 -30.28 -10.60
C PRO A 89 -18.85 -29.49 -11.65
N HIS A 90 -19.32 -29.53 -12.86
CA HIS A 90 -18.88 -28.58 -13.89
C HIS A 90 -19.59 -27.25 -13.70
N GLY A 91 -18.90 -26.16 -13.91
CA GLY A 91 -19.47 -24.83 -13.76
C GLY A 91 -18.48 -23.71 -14.05
N LEU A 92 -18.82 -22.53 -13.61
CA LEU A 92 -17.97 -21.34 -13.69
C LEU A 92 -17.64 -20.89 -12.28
N TRP A 93 -16.40 -20.51 -12.08
CA TRP A 93 -15.97 -19.86 -10.85
C TRP A 93 -15.64 -18.40 -11.14
N HIS A 94 -15.80 -17.54 -10.14
CA HIS A 94 -15.23 -16.22 -10.11
C HIS A 94 -14.95 -15.82 -8.67
N ASP A 95 -13.84 -15.10 -8.45
CA ASP A 95 -13.52 -14.51 -7.14
C ASP A 95 -14.00 -13.06 -7.12
N ILE A 96 -14.51 -12.61 -5.97
CA ILE A 96 -14.97 -11.23 -5.85
C ILE A 96 -13.74 -10.35 -5.59
N LEU A 97 -13.40 -9.50 -6.57
CA LEU A 97 -12.34 -8.52 -6.45
C LEU A 97 -12.89 -7.20 -5.89
N PRO A 98 -12.15 -6.56 -4.96
CA PRO A 98 -12.46 -5.18 -4.56
C PRO A 98 -12.17 -4.21 -5.71
N ALA A 99 -12.79 -3.03 -5.70
CA ALA A 99 -12.58 -1.98 -6.72
C ALA A 99 -11.13 -1.47 -6.80
N ALA A 100 -10.34 -1.72 -5.77
CA ALA A 100 -8.93 -1.35 -5.70
C ALA A 100 -7.97 -2.31 -6.40
N VAL A 101 -8.51 -3.41 -6.93
CA VAL A 101 -7.73 -4.46 -7.60
C VAL A 101 -8.40 -4.79 -8.93
N ALA A 102 -7.67 -4.69 -10.02
CA ALA A 102 -8.11 -5.13 -11.34
C ALA A 102 -7.62 -6.55 -11.61
N GLY A 103 -8.36 -7.29 -12.44
CA GLY A 103 -7.96 -8.63 -12.88
C GLY A 103 -9.14 -9.43 -13.40
N ASP A 104 -8.83 -10.50 -14.13
CA ASP A 104 -9.83 -11.48 -14.56
C ASP A 104 -9.79 -12.66 -13.59
N SER A 105 -10.72 -12.65 -12.64
CA SER A 105 -10.80 -13.63 -11.55
C SER A 105 -11.81 -14.73 -11.84
N GLY A 106 -11.99 -15.15 -13.08
CA GLY A 106 -13.00 -16.13 -13.48
C GLY A 106 -12.47 -17.25 -14.37
N GLY A 107 -13.28 -18.32 -14.52
CA GLY A 107 -12.95 -19.44 -15.39
C GLY A 107 -13.86 -20.64 -15.21
N GLU A 108 -13.50 -21.73 -15.88
CA GLU A 108 -14.21 -23.00 -15.79
C GLU A 108 -13.80 -23.79 -14.54
N TYR A 109 -14.75 -24.55 -14.00
CA TYR A 109 -14.54 -25.44 -12.87
C TYR A 109 -15.03 -26.86 -13.19
N PRO A 110 -14.29 -27.95 -12.89
CA PRO A 110 -12.98 -27.99 -12.24
C PRO A 110 -11.85 -27.53 -13.19
N PRO A 111 -10.81 -26.88 -12.66
CA PRO A 111 -9.66 -26.52 -13.48
C PRO A 111 -8.82 -27.74 -13.82
N GLU A 112 -8.23 -27.79 -15.01
CA GLU A 112 -7.36 -28.88 -15.45
C GLU A 112 -6.13 -29.05 -14.54
N SER A 113 -5.60 -27.95 -14.02
CA SER A 113 -4.44 -27.93 -13.13
C SER A 113 -4.74 -28.33 -11.67
N GLY A 114 -6.01 -28.53 -11.31
CA GLY A 114 -6.44 -28.74 -9.91
C GLY A 114 -6.34 -27.48 -9.03
N GLN A 115 -5.90 -26.37 -9.59
CA GLN A 115 -5.77 -25.07 -8.91
C GLN A 115 -6.39 -23.98 -9.77
N LEU A 116 -7.04 -23.02 -9.12
CA LEU A 116 -7.49 -21.80 -9.78
C LEU A 116 -6.38 -20.75 -9.66
N THR A 117 -5.96 -20.21 -10.78
CA THR A 117 -4.88 -19.21 -10.79
C THR A 117 -5.30 -18.06 -11.69
N TYR A 118 -5.15 -16.84 -11.19
CA TYR A 118 -5.48 -15.63 -11.94
C TYR A 118 -4.57 -14.46 -11.55
N PRO A 119 -4.29 -13.54 -12.49
CA PRO A 119 -3.54 -12.33 -12.22
C PRO A 119 -4.43 -11.29 -11.54
N ILE A 120 -3.83 -10.49 -10.66
CA ILE A 120 -4.41 -9.29 -10.07
C ILE A 120 -3.42 -8.13 -10.19
N THR A 121 -3.93 -6.93 -10.43
CA THR A 121 -3.12 -5.71 -10.51
C THR A 121 -3.66 -4.72 -9.50
N GLY A 122 -2.78 -4.15 -8.68
CA GLY A 122 -3.13 -3.09 -7.73
C GLY A 122 -3.52 -1.82 -8.47
N VAL A 123 -4.68 -1.25 -8.15
CA VAL A 123 -5.18 0.00 -8.76
C VAL A 123 -5.21 1.13 -7.74
N ARG A 124 -5.53 0.80 -6.51
CA ARG A 124 -5.68 1.77 -5.42
C ARG A 124 -5.09 1.21 -4.14
N ARG A 125 -4.24 1.98 -3.47
CA ARG A 125 -3.67 1.58 -2.19
C ARG A 125 -4.73 1.42 -1.10
N GLY A 126 -4.43 0.63 -0.10
CA GLY A 126 -5.30 0.37 1.04
C GLY A 126 -5.36 -1.09 1.43
N VAL A 127 -6.18 -1.41 2.44
CA VAL A 127 -6.45 -2.77 2.87
C VAL A 127 -7.85 -3.16 2.40
N TRP A 128 -7.93 -4.19 1.57
CA TRP A 128 -9.15 -4.53 0.84
C TRP A 128 -9.54 -6.00 1.00
N PRO A 129 -10.84 -6.32 1.10
CA PRO A 129 -11.30 -7.70 1.18
C PRO A 129 -11.29 -8.37 -0.20
N LEU A 130 -10.55 -9.47 -0.34
CA LEU A 130 -10.51 -10.33 -1.52
C LEU A 130 -11.39 -11.56 -1.29
N GLY A 131 -12.32 -11.88 -2.19
CA GLY A 131 -13.28 -12.96 -2.07
C GLY A 131 -14.63 -12.51 -1.49
N PRO A 132 -15.55 -13.46 -1.19
CA PRO A 132 -15.39 -14.92 -1.29
C PRO A 132 -15.39 -15.44 -2.72
N LEU A 133 -14.92 -16.69 -2.89
CA LEU A 133 -14.98 -17.37 -4.18
C LEU A 133 -16.40 -17.80 -4.47
N MET A 134 -16.90 -17.43 -5.64
CA MET A 134 -18.22 -17.80 -6.12
C MET A 134 -18.12 -18.95 -7.12
N LEU A 135 -18.86 -20.03 -6.88
CA LEU A 135 -18.95 -21.16 -7.79
C LEU A 135 -20.37 -21.25 -8.34
N ARG A 136 -20.52 -21.05 -9.63
CA ARG A 136 -21.78 -21.21 -10.35
C ARG A 136 -21.82 -22.59 -11.00
N THR A 137 -22.69 -23.44 -10.54
CA THR A 137 -22.90 -24.79 -11.09
C THR A 137 -24.24 -24.87 -11.82
N VAL A 138 -24.25 -25.64 -12.89
CA VAL A 138 -25.42 -25.89 -13.72
C VAL A 138 -25.69 -27.40 -13.68
N ASP A 139 -26.94 -27.80 -13.69
CA ASP A 139 -27.34 -29.19 -13.77
C ASP A 139 -27.00 -29.80 -15.16
N PRO A 140 -26.91 -31.14 -15.31
CA PRO A 140 -26.55 -31.76 -16.58
C PRO A 140 -27.47 -31.43 -17.75
N PHE A 141 -28.72 -31.05 -17.48
CA PHE A 141 -29.68 -30.69 -18.50
C PHE A 141 -29.73 -29.18 -18.81
N GLY A 142 -28.99 -28.38 -18.04
CA GLY A 142 -28.92 -26.94 -18.20
C GLY A 142 -30.21 -26.20 -17.82
N LEU A 143 -31.11 -26.82 -17.04
CA LEU A 143 -32.42 -26.26 -16.66
C LEU A 143 -32.37 -25.46 -15.34
N ALA A 144 -31.47 -25.88 -14.42
CA ALA A 144 -31.31 -25.23 -13.12
C ALA A 144 -29.85 -24.80 -12.91
N GLN A 145 -29.66 -23.74 -12.13
CA GLN A 145 -28.35 -23.23 -11.76
C GLN A 145 -28.34 -22.83 -10.29
N ARG A 146 -27.14 -22.88 -9.70
CA ARG A 146 -26.90 -22.42 -8.33
C ARG A 146 -25.57 -21.71 -8.27
N GLU A 147 -25.55 -20.58 -7.61
CA GLU A 147 -24.34 -19.85 -7.25
C GLU A 147 -24.13 -19.97 -5.74
N GLN A 148 -22.93 -20.34 -5.33
CA GLN A 148 -22.59 -20.56 -3.93
C GLN A 148 -21.24 -19.95 -3.63
N ALA A 149 -21.15 -19.24 -2.50
CA ALA A 149 -19.91 -18.70 -1.97
C ALA A 149 -19.13 -19.81 -1.23
N PHE A 150 -17.81 -19.82 -1.41
CA PHE A 150 -16.87 -20.72 -0.74
C PHE A 150 -15.71 -19.94 -0.14
N GLY A 151 -15.31 -20.36 1.04
CA GLY A 151 -14.20 -19.74 1.79
C GLY A 151 -14.56 -18.37 2.35
N GLU A 152 -13.64 -17.86 3.14
CA GLU A 152 -13.72 -16.54 3.76
C GLU A 152 -13.06 -15.48 2.89
N THR A 153 -13.37 -14.22 3.14
CA THR A 153 -12.63 -13.09 2.60
C THR A 153 -11.25 -13.00 3.25
N ARG A 154 -10.22 -12.77 2.45
CA ARG A 154 -8.86 -12.48 2.92
C ARG A 154 -8.52 -11.03 2.63
N SER A 155 -7.92 -10.34 3.59
CA SER A 155 -7.43 -8.99 3.35
C SER A 155 -6.21 -9.03 2.44
N ILE A 156 -6.18 -8.13 1.46
CA ILE A 156 -5.01 -7.82 0.63
C ILE A 156 -4.62 -6.37 0.90
N THR A 157 -3.33 -6.14 1.08
CA THR A 157 -2.79 -4.80 1.26
C THR A 157 -2.16 -4.35 -0.05
N VAL A 158 -2.63 -3.24 -0.58
CA VAL A 158 -2.07 -2.57 -1.75
C VAL A 158 -1.31 -1.34 -1.25
N VAL A 159 0.00 -1.32 -1.49
CA VAL A 159 0.91 -0.26 -1.04
C VAL A 159 1.17 0.76 -2.14
N PRO A 160 1.58 2.01 -1.81
CA PRO A 160 1.93 3.00 -2.81
C PRO A 160 3.13 2.55 -3.66
N GLU A 161 3.18 3.01 -4.89
CA GLU A 161 4.31 2.80 -5.79
C GLU A 161 5.51 3.63 -5.34
N VAL A 162 6.70 3.04 -5.38
CA VAL A 162 7.97 3.67 -5.04
C VAL A 162 8.80 3.84 -6.30
N PHE A 163 9.10 5.07 -6.65
CA PHE A 163 9.88 5.43 -7.84
C PHE A 163 11.35 5.60 -7.48
N ALA A 164 12.23 5.25 -8.42
CA ALA A 164 13.64 5.59 -8.33
C ALA A 164 13.81 7.11 -8.50
N LEU A 165 14.51 7.75 -7.57
CA LEU A 165 14.76 9.19 -7.56
C LEU A 165 16.24 9.47 -7.83
N ALA A 166 16.55 10.64 -8.41
CA ALA A 166 17.90 11.08 -8.63
C ALA A 166 18.61 11.36 -7.28
N PRO A 167 19.92 11.05 -7.15
CA PRO A 167 20.66 11.26 -5.92
C PRO A 167 20.61 12.72 -5.45
N LEU A 168 20.45 12.89 -4.13
CA LEU A 168 20.49 14.21 -3.52
C LEU A 168 21.94 14.64 -3.43
N ALA A 169 22.41 15.44 -4.40
CA ALA A 169 23.76 16.03 -4.36
C ALA A 169 23.85 17.06 -3.22
N VAL A 170 23.90 16.55 -1.99
CA VAL A 170 24.20 17.39 -0.81
C VAL A 170 25.68 17.73 -0.87
N ARG A 171 26.05 18.84 -1.50
CA ARG A 171 27.31 19.50 -1.20
C ARG A 171 27.21 20.00 0.24
N VAL A 172 27.68 19.20 1.19
CA VAL A 172 28.03 19.71 2.52
C VAL A 172 28.96 20.87 2.30
N GLY A 173 28.52 22.05 2.69
CA GLY A 173 29.05 23.33 2.33
C GLY A 173 30.57 23.43 2.46
N ALA A 174 31.15 24.30 1.65
CA ALA A 174 32.54 24.71 1.59
C ALA A 174 33.04 25.34 2.92
N ALA A 175 33.16 24.52 3.93
CA ALA A 175 33.97 24.73 5.12
C ALA A 175 34.68 23.40 5.41
N GLY A 176 35.78 23.16 4.66
CA GLY A 176 36.88 22.24 4.90
C GLY A 176 36.64 21.06 5.84
N GLY A 177 35.84 20.05 5.42
CA GLY A 177 35.70 18.82 6.17
C GLY A 177 35.23 17.73 5.23
N THR A 178 35.98 16.63 5.20
CA THR A 178 35.72 15.39 4.47
C THR A 178 34.25 14.96 4.61
N ALA A 179 33.64 14.60 3.47
CA ALA A 179 32.26 14.13 3.34
C ALA A 179 32.01 12.85 4.15
N HIS A 180 31.66 12.96 5.36
CA HIS A 180 31.01 12.05 6.32
C HIS A 180 31.15 12.70 7.70
N THR A 181 30.39 13.76 7.95
CA THR A 181 30.18 14.19 9.33
C THR A 181 29.11 13.31 9.92
N SER A 182 29.52 12.11 10.38
CA SER A 182 28.81 11.47 11.48
C SER A 182 28.76 12.52 12.60
N SER A 183 27.60 13.06 12.90
CA SER A 183 27.42 13.92 14.06
C SER A 183 27.57 13.02 15.28
N THR A 184 28.78 12.99 15.85
CA THR A 184 29.06 12.35 17.11
C THR A 184 28.23 13.05 18.19
N ARG A 185 26.97 12.69 18.36
CA ARG A 185 26.26 12.99 19.60
C ARG A 185 26.94 12.16 20.69
N LEU A 186 27.75 12.82 21.52
CA LEU A 186 28.16 12.23 22.77
C LEU A 186 26.89 11.87 23.54
N GLY A 187 26.56 10.58 23.54
CA GLY A 187 25.46 10.06 24.32
C GLY A 187 25.68 10.37 25.78
N GLN A 188 24.91 11.29 26.34
CA GLN A 188 24.85 11.55 27.77
C GLN A 188 24.08 10.42 28.48
N GLY A 189 24.45 9.16 28.24
CA GLY A 189 23.91 8.02 28.95
C GLY A 189 25.06 7.19 29.51
N SER A 190 25.05 6.92 30.80
CA SER A 190 26.06 6.11 31.51
C SER A 190 26.11 4.63 31.09
N ASP A 191 25.28 4.21 30.14
CA ASP A 191 25.02 2.80 29.84
C ASP A 191 25.71 2.24 28.58
N ASN A 192 26.28 3.10 27.70
CA ASN A 192 26.93 2.68 26.45
C ASN A 192 28.47 2.65 26.53
N LEU A 193 29.02 2.35 27.69
CA LEU A 193 30.46 2.27 27.87
C LEU A 193 30.92 0.80 27.83
N SER A 194 31.42 0.34 26.68
CA SER A 194 32.02 -0.99 26.53
C SER A 194 33.43 -1.01 27.12
N PRO A 195 33.77 -1.94 28.03
CA PRO A 195 35.11 -2.05 28.58
C PRO A 195 36.03 -2.84 27.65
N ARG A 196 37.05 -2.20 27.02
CA ARG A 196 38.15 -2.87 26.32
C ARG A 196 39.43 -2.94 27.10
N GLY A 197 40.32 -3.84 26.71
CA GLY A 197 41.68 -3.92 27.31
C GLY A 197 42.50 -2.63 27.08
N TYR A 198 43.24 -2.21 28.09
CA TYR A 198 44.14 -1.08 28.05
C TYR A 198 45.25 -1.30 27.01
N ILE A 199 45.55 -0.30 26.17
CA ILE A 199 46.70 -0.27 25.27
C ILE A 199 47.64 0.87 25.71
N PRO A 200 48.95 0.69 25.67
CA PRO A 200 49.88 1.77 25.99
C PRO A 200 49.65 3.01 25.11
N GLY A 201 49.31 4.14 25.80
CA GLY A 201 48.87 5.39 25.17
C GLY A 201 47.47 5.83 25.55
N ASP A 202 46.66 4.93 26.11
CA ASP A 202 45.32 5.27 26.60
C ASP A 202 45.38 6.13 27.86
N SER A 203 44.45 7.07 28.00
CA SER A 203 44.39 7.96 29.15
C SER A 203 43.94 7.20 30.42
N MET A 204 44.76 7.27 31.44
CA MET A 204 44.53 6.65 32.77
C MET A 204 43.25 7.17 33.45
N ARG A 205 42.71 8.33 33.03
CA ARG A 205 41.42 8.88 33.52
C ARG A 205 40.20 8.12 33.03
N ARG A 206 40.36 7.31 31.95
CA ARG A 206 39.25 6.54 31.33
C ARG A 206 39.26 5.07 31.81
N ILE A 207 40.02 4.71 32.84
CA ILE A 207 40.05 3.34 33.36
C ILE A 207 38.69 3.00 33.99
N HIS A 208 38.14 1.85 33.56
CA HIS A 208 36.94 1.27 34.15
C HIS A 208 37.27 0.38 35.32
N TRP A 209 37.45 0.96 36.50
CA TRP A 209 37.94 0.27 37.69
C TRP A 209 37.10 -0.97 38.08
N ARG A 210 35.81 -0.94 37.91
CA ARG A 210 34.92 -2.07 38.19
C ARG A 210 35.18 -3.26 37.24
N ALA A 211 35.34 -3.03 35.95
CA ALA A 211 35.66 -4.09 34.98
C ALA A 211 37.10 -4.59 35.16
N THR A 212 38.06 -3.69 35.50
CA THR A 212 39.45 -4.02 35.84
C THR A 212 39.50 -4.96 37.06
N ALA A 213 38.74 -4.65 38.09
CA ALA A 213 38.69 -5.51 39.30
C ALA A 213 38.07 -6.88 38.99
N HIS A 214 37.13 -6.99 38.09
CA HIS A 214 36.47 -8.25 37.75
C HIS A 214 37.29 -9.13 36.80
N ARG A 215 38.08 -8.53 35.90
CA ARG A 215 38.86 -9.25 34.87
C ARG A 215 40.35 -9.37 35.19
N GLY A 216 40.84 -8.68 36.25
CA GLY A 216 42.23 -8.71 36.67
C GLY A 216 43.21 -8.05 35.68
N GLN A 217 42.70 -7.37 34.63
CA GLN A 217 43.51 -6.63 33.65
C GLN A 217 42.96 -5.20 33.51
N LEU A 218 43.86 -4.24 33.26
CA LEU A 218 43.44 -2.85 33.08
C LEU A 218 42.43 -2.72 31.91
N MET A 219 41.26 -2.23 32.22
CA MET A 219 40.17 -2.02 31.28
C MET A 219 39.91 -0.52 31.14
N VAL A 220 39.75 -0.04 29.88
CA VAL A 220 39.44 1.36 29.58
C VAL A 220 38.00 1.43 29.10
N ARG A 221 37.31 2.49 29.47
CA ARG A 221 35.99 2.83 28.95
C ARG A 221 36.17 3.30 27.51
N GLN A 222 35.66 2.54 26.56
CA GLN A 222 35.50 2.95 25.18
C GLN A 222 34.03 3.33 24.98
N GLU A 223 33.81 4.55 24.55
CA GLU A 223 32.52 4.94 24.02
C GLU A 223 32.35 4.13 22.73
N GLU A 224 31.34 3.28 22.64
CA GLU A 224 30.90 2.76 21.35
C GLU A 224 30.34 3.95 20.59
N GLU A 225 31.04 4.34 19.54
CA GLU A 225 30.51 5.25 18.54
C GLU A 225 29.37 4.47 17.87
N GLU A 226 28.11 4.67 18.33
CA GLU A 226 26.97 4.42 17.48
C GLU A 226 27.18 5.33 16.27
N GLU A 227 27.44 4.75 15.10
CA GLU A 227 27.31 5.46 13.83
C GLU A 227 25.86 5.95 13.74
N SER A 228 25.57 7.09 14.34
CA SER A 228 24.27 7.72 14.17
C SER A 228 24.19 8.22 12.75
N SER A 229 23.49 7.47 11.90
CA SER A 229 23.12 7.92 10.56
C SER A 229 22.47 9.31 10.66
N PRO A 230 22.82 10.24 9.77
CA PRO A 230 22.23 11.57 9.79
C PRO A 230 20.70 11.48 9.65
N ASP A 231 19.99 12.25 10.46
CA ASP A 231 18.52 12.24 10.45
C ASP A 231 17.98 13.03 9.24
N ALA A 232 16.97 12.49 8.57
CA ALA A 232 16.19 13.14 7.54
C ALA A 232 14.70 13.10 7.89
N VAL A 233 13.93 14.08 7.44
CA VAL A 233 12.50 14.15 7.71
C VAL A 233 11.71 14.32 6.42
N VAL A 234 10.69 13.50 6.26
CA VAL A 234 9.69 13.64 5.19
C VAL A 234 8.34 13.96 5.82
N VAL A 235 7.76 15.06 5.44
CA VAL A 235 6.48 15.56 5.95
C VAL A 235 5.43 15.43 4.86
N LEU A 236 4.35 14.70 5.13
CA LEU A 236 3.18 14.60 4.26
C LEU A 236 2.04 15.44 4.85
N ASP A 237 1.66 16.51 4.17
CA ASP A 237 0.50 17.29 4.57
C ASP A 237 -0.79 16.52 4.27
N ARG A 238 -1.56 16.25 5.32
CA ARG A 238 -2.83 15.52 5.25
C ARG A 238 -4.04 16.43 5.42
N SER A 239 -3.85 17.74 5.49
CA SER A 239 -4.93 18.70 5.69
C SER A 239 -5.96 18.61 4.57
N ALA A 240 -7.20 18.24 4.90
CA ALA A 240 -8.24 17.96 3.91
C ALA A 240 -8.55 19.14 3.00
N GLY A 241 -8.43 20.38 3.49
CA GLY A 241 -8.67 21.60 2.71
C GLY A 241 -7.65 21.90 1.62
N ARG A 242 -6.54 21.12 1.56
CA ARG A 242 -5.50 21.31 0.54
C ARG A 242 -5.61 20.32 -0.63
N TRP A 243 -6.59 19.44 -0.59
CA TRP A 243 -6.82 18.39 -1.58
C TRP A 243 -8.22 18.53 -2.19
N ASP A 244 -8.39 18.15 -3.45
CA ASP A 244 -9.62 18.40 -4.21
C ASP A 244 -10.79 17.48 -3.84
N ALA A 245 -10.51 16.28 -3.36
CA ALA A 245 -11.54 15.29 -3.04
C ALA A 245 -11.41 14.77 -1.59
N PRO A 246 -11.89 15.52 -0.60
CA PRO A 246 -11.96 15.02 0.76
C PRO A 246 -13.10 14.00 0.88
N GLY A 247 -12.89 12.74 0.49
CA GLY A 247 -13.97 11.75 0.54
C GLY A 247 -13.57 10.34 0.11
N ALA A 248 -14.58 9.54 -0.25
CA ALA A 248 -14.44 8.12 -0.56
C ALA A 248 -13.70 7.80 -1.87
N ASP A 249 -13.59 8.74 -2.78
CA ASP A 249 -12.86 8.57 -4.03
C ASP A 249 -11.41 9.04 -3.84
N ALA A 250 -10.47 8.29 -4.44
CA ALA A 250 -9.06 8.62 -4.37
C ALA A 250 -8.80 9.94 -5.11
N ASP A 251 -8.24 10.92 -4.42
CA ASP A 251 -7.72 12.14 -5.02
C ASP A 251 -6.40 11.81 -5.72
N PRO A 252 -6.30 11.92 -7.07
CA PRO A 252 -5.07 11.61 -7.79
C PRO A 252 -3.86 12.42 -7.33
N ALA A 253 -4.07 13.67 -6.93
CA ALA A 253 -3.02 14.53 -6.42
C ALA A 253 -2.48 14.02 -5.08
N PHE A 254 -3.38 13.61 -4.17
CA PHE A 254 -2.99 12.99 -2.90
C PHE A 254 -2.31 11.63 -3.10
N GLU A 255 -2.78 10.82 -4.04
CA GLU A 255 -2.13 9.53 -4.37
C GLU A 255 -0.69 9.75 -4.85
N THR A 256 -0.46 10.74 -5.74
CA THR A 256 0.87 11.14 -6.20
C THR A 256 1.75 11.64 -5.05
N ALA A 257 1.20 12.45 -4.15
CA ALA A 257 1.91 12.95 -2.96
C ALA A 257 2.33 11.81 -2.01
N VAL A 258 1.47 10.81 -1.79
CA VAL A 258 1.83 9.63 -0.99
C VAL A 258 2.92 8.80 -1.66
N SER A 259 2.86 8.65 -2.98
CA SER A 259 3.91 7.92 -3.73
C SER A 259 5.24 8.68 -3.71
N LEU A 260 5.23 10.02 -3.81
CA LEU A 260 6.45 10.83 -3.60
C LEU A 260 6.97 10.68 -2.17
N CYS A 261 6.09 10.71 -1.17
CA CYS A 261 6.47 10.54 0.24
C CYS A 261 7.17 9.19 0.47
N ALA A 262 6.60 8.09 -0.05
CA ALA A 262 7.20 6.76 0.00
C ALA A 262 8.55 6.72 -0.73
N SER A 263 8.61 7.29 -1.94
CA SER A 263 9.81 7.31 -2.78
C SER A 263 10.94 8.12 -2.14
N ALA A 264 10.65 9.32 -1.63
CA ALA A 264 11.61 10.17 -0.95
C ALA A 264 12.16 9.52 0.32
N ALA A 265 11.29 8.91 1.14
CA ALA A 265 11.72 8.23 2.35
C ALA A 265 12.65 7.04 2.04
N VAL A 266 12.26 6.18 1.10
CA VAL A 266 13.07 5.02 0.69
C VAL A 266 14.38 5.46 0.05
N HIS A 267 14.34 6.52 -0.78
CA HIS A 267 15.54 7.06 -1.44
C HIS A 267 16.54 7.62 -0.41
N LEU A 268 16.10 8.48 0.51
CA LEU A 268 16.95 9.04 1.57
C LEU A 268 17.53 7.93 2.47
N ALA A 269 16.74 6.91 2.81
CA ALA A 269 17.25 5.75 3.54
C ALA A 269 18.34 4.99 2.76
N SER A 270 18.19 4.86 1.43
CA SER A 270 19.21 4.22 0.58
C SER A 270 20.50 5.04 0.47
N GLU A 271 20.43 6.36 0.68
CA GLU A 271 21.59 7.25 0.79
C GLU A 271 22.25 7.24 2.20
N GLY A 272 21.74 6.42 3.11
CA GLY A 272 22.30 6.24 4.46
C GLY A 272 21.73 7.17 5.52
N TYR A 273 20.60 7.84 5.25
CA TYR A 273 19.90 8.64 6.26
C TYR A 273 18.99 7.78 7.13
N SER A 274 18.89 8.12 8.40
CA SER A 274 17.78 7.74 9.27
C SER A 274 16.60 8.63 8.94
N VAL A 275 15.46 8.06 8.51
CA VAL A 275 14.35 8.85 7.98
C VAL A 275 13.13 8.73 8.89
N ASP A 276 12.59 9.87 9.31
CA ASP A 276 11.27 9.95 9.94
C ASP A 276 10.25 10.48 8.93
N VAL A 277 9.13 9.77 8.81
CA VAL A 277 7.99 10.19 8.01
C VAL A 277 6.88 10.61 8.94
N ILE A 278 6.51 11.89 8.89
CA ILE A 278 5.49 12.48 9.78
C ILE A 278 4.37 13.13 8.96
N ASP A 279 3.20 13.27 9.57
CA ASP A 279 2.12 14.07 8.98
C ASP A 279 2.16 15.53 9.44
N SER A 280 1.33 16.38 8.81
CA SER A 280 1.20 17.81 9.15
C SER A 280 0.70 18.09 10.57
N ALA A 281 0.27 17.08 11.32
CA ALA A 281 -0.05 17.17 12.74
C ALA A 281 1.11 16.75 13.67
N GLY A 282 2.26 16.34 13.09
CA GLY A 282 3.41 15.81 13.82
C GLY A 282 3.27 14.35 14.23
N THR A 283 2.30 13.63 13.66
CA THR A 283 2.13 12.21 13.93
C THR A 283 3.15 11.42 13.12
N LEU A 284 3.93 10.57 13.77
CA LEU A 284 4.84 9.65 13.09
C LEU A 284 4.03 8.62 12.30
N LEU A 285 4.22 8.60 10.98
CA LEU A 285 3.63 7.61 10.07
C LEU A 285 4.50 6.37 9.94
N GLY A 286 5.81 6.54 10.02
CA GLY A 286 6.79 5.48 9.98
C GLY A 286 8.20 6.00 10.06
N ALA A 287 9.17 5.12 10.30
CA ALA A 287 10.58 5.46 10.38
C ALA A 287 11.41 4.39 9.66
N LEU A 288 12.47 4.81 8.98
CA LEU A 288 13.44 3.93 8.34
C LEU A 288 14.77 4.08 9.08
N ARG A 289 15.16 3.03 9.84
CA ARG A 289 16.37 2.99 10.68
C ARG A 289 17.39 1.96 10.19
N GLY A 290 17.12 1.32 9.03
CA GLY A 290 17.96 0.30 8.43
C GLY A 290 17.60 -1.14 8.80
N HIS A 291 16.45 -1.38 9.44
CA HIS A 291 15.94 -2.72 9.66
C HIS A 291 15.22 -3.24 8.41
N GLU A 292 15.25 -4.55 8.18
CA GLU A 292 14.65 -5.17 6.99
C GLU A 292 13.15 -4.89 6.84
N ASP A 293 12.42 -4.85 7.96
CA ASP A 293 10.96 -4.66 7.98
C ASP A 293 10.51 -3.19 7.95
N ASP A 294 11.43 -2.23 8.12
CA ASP A 294 11.10 -0.80 8.22
C ASP A 294 10.39 -0.30 6.96
N ARG A 295 10.89 -0.70 5.80
CA ARG A 295 10.33 -0.32 4.50
C ARG A 295 8.90 -0.81 4.34
N ASP A 296 8.66 -2.08 4.58
CA ASP A 296 7.34 -2.69 4.44
C ASP A 296 6.36 -2.11 5.47
N GLY A 297 6.82 -1.88 6.69
CA GLY A 297 6.05 -1.20 7.74
C GLY A 297 5.60 0.21 7.34
N LEU A 298 6.52 1.01 6.77
CA LEU A 298 6.20 2.35 6.26
C LEU A 298 5.20 2.28 5.10
N LEU A 299 5.41 1.40 4.11
CA LEU A 299 4.52 1.27 2.96
C LEU A 299 3.11 0.84 3.38
N VAL A 300 2.98 -0.08 4.33
CA VAL A 300 1.69 -0.49 4.91
C VAL A 300 1.02 0.68 5.64
N ALA A 301 1.75 1.46 6.40
CA ALA A 301 1.21 2.65 7.06
C ALA A 301 0.72 3.67 6.01
N LEU A 302 1.52 3.96 4.99
CA LEU A 302 1.15 4.86 3.90
C LEU A 302 -0.02 4.34 3.05
N ALA A 303 -0.22 3.02 2.95
CA ALA A 303 -1.38 2.45 2.28
C ALA A 303 -2.70 2.88 2.94
N MET A 304 -2.70 3.13 4.24
CA MET A 304 -3.90 3.50 5.01
C MET A 304 -4.05 5.01 5.22
N VAL A 305 -3.09 5.82 4.79
CA VAL A 305 -3.13 7.28 4.96
C VAL A 305 -4.20 7.90 4.07
N ALA A 306 -5.01 8.80 4.65
CA ALA A 306 -6.03 9.57 3.95
C ALA A 306 -5.98 11.04 4.39
N PRO A 307 -6.43 11.99 3.56
CA PRO A 307 -6.62 13.38 3.99
C PRO A 307 -7.54 13.43 5.22
N ARG A 308 -7.20 14.25 6.21
CA ARG A 308 -8.03 14.42 7.41
C ARG A 308 -7.72 15.71 8.17
N GLY A 309 -8.73 16.23 8.83
CA GLY A 309 -8.60 17.36 9.75
C GLY A 309 -8.41 18.70 9.04
N GLU A 310 -8.40 19.75 9.83
CA GLU A 310 -7.95 21.08 9.41
C GLU A 310 -6.45 21.17 9.70
N GLY A 311 -5.68 21.82 8.80
CA GLY A 311 -4.24 21.98 8.97
C GLY A 311 -3.91 22.68 10.27
N ARG A 312 -2.98 22.11 11.05
CA ARG A 312 -2.34 22.83 12.15
C ARG A 312 -1.32 23.79 11.59
N ASP A 313 -0.90 24.72 12.44
CA ASP A 313 0.18 25.66 12.13
C ASP A 313 1.46 24.88 11.76
N LEU A 314 1.70 24.77 10.45
CA LEU A 314 2.83 24.04 9.85
C LEU A 314 4.18 24.60 10.32
N ALA A 315 4.22 25.87 10.69
CA ALA A 315 5.42 26.55 11.16
C ALA A 315 5.97 25.94 12.47
N ALA A 316 5.08 25.50 13.37
CA ALA A 316 5.47 24.91 14.65
C ALA A 316 6.10 23.51 14.46
N LEU A 317 5.74 22.81 13.40
CA LEU A 317 6.18 21.45 13.12
C LEU A 317 7.61 21.41 12.58
N ILE A 318 7.94 22.36 11.72
CA ILE A 318 9.23 22.44 11.02
C ILE A 318 10.31 23.05 11.91
N GLY A 319 9.94 23.82 12.93
CA GLY A 319 10.88 24.49 13.86
C GLY A 319 11.70 23.55 14.73
N GLY A 320 11.38 22.27 14.81
CA GLY A 320 12.08 21.26 15.61
C GLY A 320 12.80 20.17 14.77
N THR A 321 12.90 20.33 13.44
CA THR A 321 13.52 19.32 12.57
C THR A 321 15.05 19.27 12.77
N PRO A 322 15.65 18.05 12.70
CA PRO A 322 17.09 17.87 12.77
C PRO A 322 17.81 18.53 11.57
N PRO A 323 19.12 18.77 11.65
CA PRO A 323 19.91 19.51 10.63
C PRO A 323 20.17 18.68 9.35
N GLY A 324 19.29 17.75 9.01
CA GLY A 324 19.37 16.90 7.81
C GLY A 324 18.47 17.36 6.67
N PRO A 325 18.33 16.54 5.61
CA PRO A 325 17.38 16.77 4.54
C PRO A 325 15.95 16.84 5.05
N LEU A 326 15.18 17.81 4.55
CA LEU A 326 13.77 17.98 4.84
C LEU A 326 12.97 18.00 3.55
N VAL A 327 12.04 17.07 3.40
CA VAL A 327 11.10 17.02 2.28
C VAL A 327 9.71 17.30 2.78
N PHE A 328 9.09 18.37 2.32
CA PHE A 328 7.72 18.74 2.65
C PHE A 328 6.82 18.61 1.44
N ILE A 329 5.74 17.83 1.56
CA ILE A 329 4.83 17.49 0.47
C ILE A 329 3.42 17.95 0.86
N THR A 330 2.82 18.80 0.03
CA THR A 330 1.49 19.38 0.27
C THR A 330 0.65 19.39 -1.01
N GLY A 331 -0.64 19.60 -0.86
CA GLY A 331 -1.57 19.86 -1.95
C GLY A 331 -1.48 21.31 -2.44
N ARG A 332 -2.61 22.02 -2.39
CA ARG A 332 -2.68 23.44 -2.71
C ARG A 332 -1.90 24.28 -1.70
N LEU A 333 -1.03 25.18 -2.19
CA LEU A 333 -0.23 26.07 -1.36
C LEU A 333 -0.41 27.51 -1.82
N ASP A 334 -0.82 28.40 -0.92
CA ASP A 334 -0.93 29.82 -1.14
C ASP A 334 0.28 30.61 -0.59
N GLU A 335 0.33 31.92 -0.91
CA GLU A 335 1.41 32.82 -0.51
C GLU A 335 1.51 32.97 1.02
N GLU A 336 0.38 33.04 1.72
CA GLU A 336 0.35 33.26 3.17
C GLU A 336 0.91 32.05 3.92
N ASP A 337 0.49 30.85 3.53
CA ASP A 337 0.99 29.59 4.10
C ASP A 337 2.48 29.37 3.75
N ALA A 338 2.87 29.63 2.50
CA ALA A 338 4.25 29.54 2.06
C ALA A 338 5.19 30.45 2.85
N ALA A 339 4.77 31.68 3.15
CA ALA A 339 5.54 32.64 3.94
C ALA A 339 5.72 32.19 5.41
N ARG A 340 4.83 31.35 5.92
CA ARG A 340 4.90 30.80 7.28
C ARG A 340 5.83 29.58 7.39
N LEU A 341 6.09 28.89 6.28
CA LEU A 341 6.94 27.71 6.26
C LEU A 341 8.41 28.10 6.41
N ARG A 342 9.01 27.79 7.55
CA ARG A 342 10.42 28.13 7.85
C ARG A 342 11.19 26.84 8.20
N PRO A 343 12.06 26.35 7.31
CA PRO A 343 12.84 25.14 7.54
C PRO A 343 14.02 25.42 8.45
N ALA A 344 13.78 25.70 9.73
CA ALA A 344 14.80 26.08 10.68
C ALA A 344 15.88 24.98 10.81
N GLY A 345 17.08 25.24 10.25
CA GLY A 345 18.25 24.38 10.40
C GLY A 345 18.33 23.20 9.44
N ALA A 346 17.37 22.96 8.56
CA ALA A 346 17.45 21.89 7.58
C ALA A 346 18.54 22.13 6.53
N ALA A 347 19.33 21.09 6.23
CA ALA A 347 20.47 21.21 5.28
C ALA A 347 19.98 21.30 3.81
N ALA A 348 18.82 20.77 3.51
CA ALA A 348 18.32 20.64 2.15
C ALA A 348 16.78 20.67 2.12
N PRO A 349 16.15 21.80 2.43
CA PRO A 349 14.70 21.83 2.45
C PRO A 349 14.13 21.86 1.03
N MET A 350 13.28 20.87 0.72
CA MET A 350 12.55 20.74 -0.53
C MET A 350 11.05 20.78 -0.26
N LEU A 351 10.34 21.61 -1.02
CA LEU A 351 8.91 21.79 -0.92
C LEU A 351 8.24 21.35 -2.23
N PHE A 352 7.40 20.36 -2.12
CA PHE A 352 6.61 19.86 -3.25
C PHE A 352 5.13 20.18 -3.03
N SER A 353 4.53 20.83 -4.02
CA SER A 353 3.10 21.15 -4.01
C SER A 353 2.46 20.67 -5.30
N THR A 354 1.27 20.05 -5.21
CA THR A 354 0.51 19.65 -6.40
C THR A 354 -0.15 20.83 -7.10
N GLU A 355 -0.39 21.93 -6.38
CA GLU A 355 -0.92 23.17 -6.93
C GLU A 355 -0.31 24.37 -6.23
N LEU A 356 0.62 25.07 -6.90
CA LEU A 356 1.20 26.32 -6.42
C LEU A 356 0.33 27.49 -6.85
N LEU A 357 -0.25 28.22 -5.91
CA LEU A 357 -0.95 29.45 -6.19
C LEU A 357 0.03 30.61 -6.45
N PRO A 358 -0.39 31.66 -7.17
CA PRO A 358 0.47 32.81 -7.46
C PRO A 358 1.10 33.39 -6.18
N GLY A 359 2.40 33.68 -6.21
CA GLY A 359 3.15 34.22 -5.08
C GLY A 359 3.70 33.17 -4.10
N ALA A 360 3.21 31.94 -4.10
CA ALA A 360 3.61 30.93 -3.12
C ALA A 360 5.10 30.51 -3.26
N ALA A 361 5.58 30.32 -4.48
CA ALA A 361 6.99 29.97 -4.71
C ALA A 361 7.93 31.12 -4.32
N GLU A 362 7.56 32.34 -4.68
CA GLU A 362 8.29 33.57 -4.35
C GLU A 362 8.32 33.82 -2.84
N ALA A 363 7.28 33.45 -2.11
CA ALA A 363 7.22 33.58 -0.65
C ALA A 363 8.05 32.51 0.08
N ALA A 364 8.13 31.29 -0.45
CA ALA A 364 8.90 30.19 0.16
C ALA A 364 10.42 30.31 -0.08
N THR A 365 10.84 30.72 -1.30
CA THR A 365 12.25 30.75 -1.71
C THR A 365 13.17 31.58 -0.80
N PRO A 366 12.79 32.79 -0.31
CA PRO A 366 13.63 33.57 0.59
C PRO A 366 13.89 32.87 1.94
N HIS A 367 13.06 31.91 2.32
CA HIS A 367 13.22 31.11 3.52
C HIS A 367 14.12 29.88 3.32
N GLY A 368 14.70 29.72 2.11
CA GLY A 368 15.64 28.66 1.79
C GLY A 368 15.01 27.39 1.19
N TRP A 369 13.69 27.39 0.90
CA TRP A 369 13.05 26.29 0.24
C TRP A 369 13.43 26.20 -1.23
N THR A 370 13.74 24.96 -1.67
CA THR A 370 13.68 24.61 -3.09
C THR A 370 12.26 24.15 -3.40
N VAL A 371 11.56 24.93 -4.22
CA VAL A 371 10.14 24.68 -4.52
C VAL A 371 10.00 24.00 -5.86
N ALA A 372 9.23 22.92 -5.92
CA ALA A 372 8.89 22.23 -7.15
C ALA A 372 7.38 21.89 -7.20
N THR A 373 6.82 21.96 -8.40
CA THR A 373 5.43 21.53 -8.64
C THR A 373 5.40 20.02 -8.82
N LEU A 374 4.58 19.34 -8.03
CA LEU A 374 4.40 17.90 -8.12
C LEU A 374 3.36 17.56 -9.20
N GLY A 375 3.85 17.17 -10.36
CA GLY A 375 3.05 16.64 -11.47
C GLY A 375 2.83 15.12 -11.36
N PRO A 376 2.19 14.53 -12.39
CA PRO A 376 1.94 13.09 -12.44
C PRO A 376 3.23 12.25 -12.55
N VAL A 377 4.33 12.83 -13.05
CA VAL A 377 5.64 12.18 -13.14
C VAL A 377 6.49 12.63 -11.95
N ILE A 378 6.58 11.78 -10.95
CA ILE A 378 7.26 12.09 -9.68
C ILE A 378 8.77 12.34 -9.88
N ALA A 379 9.41 11.57 -10.77
CA ALA A 379 10.83 11.68 -11.04
C ALA A 379 11.21 13.06 -11.58
N ASP A 380 10.41 13.61 -12.49
CA ASP A 380 10.65 14.95 -13.08
C ASP A 380 10.59 16.05 -12.00
N ALA A 381 9.56 16.01 -11.14
CA ALA A 381 9.43 16.99 -10.05
C ALA A 381 10.62 16.92 -9.07
N TRP A 382 11.11 15.71 -8.81
CA TRP A 382 12.28 15.53 -7.95
C TRP A 382 13.57 16.05 -8.62
N GLU A 383 13.78 15.72 -9.91
CA GLU A 383 14.94 16.21 -10.69
C GLU A 383 14.94 17.74 -10.81
N ASP A 384 13.78 18.36 -11.01
CA ASP A 384 13.63 19.81 -11.04
C ASP A 384 14.08 20.44 -9.71
N ALA A 385 13.64 19.87 -8.58
CA ALA A 385 14.04 20.33 -7.26
C ALA A 385 15.56 20.16 -7.02
N VAL A 386 16.13 19.03 -7.41
CA VAL A 386 17.57 18.77 -7.27
C VAL A 386 18.38 19.71 -8.17
N SER A 387 17.95 19.92 -9.41
CA SER A 387 18.63 20.78 -10.40
C SER A 387 18.58 22.26 -10.02
N ALA A 388 17.43 22.76 -9.56
CA ALA A 388 17.27 24.12 -9.08
C ALA A 388 18.24 24.43 -7.93
N ARG A 389 18.52 23.46 -7.09
CA ARG A 389 19.44 23.56 -5.98
C ARG A 389 20.90 23.65 -6.39
N ILE A 390 21.29 22.89 -7.44
CA ILE A 390 22.66 22.95 -7.99
C ILE A 390 22.91 24.33 -8.60
N GLY A 391 21.93 24.91 -9.31
CA GLY A 391 22.03 26.23 -9.94
C GLY A 391 22.17 27.41 -8.98
N VAL A 392 21.59 27.34 -7.80
CA VAL A 392 21.71 28.40 -6.75
C VAL A 392 23.09 28.40 -6.08
N GLY A 393 23.81 27.28 -6.12
CA GLY A 393 25.15 27.16 -5.50
C GLY A 393 26.32 27.68 -6.35
N ASP A 394 26.11 28.07 -7.60
CA ASP A 394 27.16 28.41 -8.55
C ASP A 394 27.23 29.91 -8.92
N VAL A 395 26.60 30.79 -8.18
CA VAL A 395 26.78 32.26 -8.32
C VAL A 395 27.95 32.69 -7.48
N PRO A 396 29.11 33.02 -8.08
CA PRO A 396 30.25 33.56 -7.34
C PRO A 396 29.87 34.95 -6.79
N ARG A 397 30.06 35.15 -5.48
CA ARG A 397 29.97 36.47 -4.82
C ARG A 397 31.18 37.31 -5.16
#